data_4554c0af125441e0d674fce6bdeda643
#
_entry.id   4554c0af125441e0d674fce6bdeda643
#
_cell.length_a   1.000
_cell.length_b   1.000
_cell.length_c   1.000
_cell.angle_alpha   90.00
_cell.angle_beta   90.00
_cell.angle_gamma   90.00
#
_symmetry.space_group_name_H-M   'P 1'
#
loop_
_entity.id
_entity.type
_entity.pdbx_description
1 polymer ?
#
loop_
_entity_poly.entity_id
_entity_poly.type
_entity_poly.pdbx_seq_one_letter_code
_entity_poly.pdbx_strand_id
1 'polypeptide(L)'
;MKLDTAIRTALEYEAGVHKAYRDAMDKTSDEAGKRVFKALAEEEKGHIKYLKERLDEWQATGQINVKKLGTSIPTKEAITKGLQDVRKSVRKKATKLTLELELLKKALEAERKTSDFYREMVSKLDGAGQQLFKRFVEIEEGHEAIVQAEIDCVNSSGIFMDTLEFDLEVG
;
A
#
# COMPACT_ATOMS: atom_id res chain seq x y z
N MET A 1 11.41 13.24 -17.78
CA MET A 1 12.22 12.22 -17.05
C MET A 1 12.31 10.99 -17.93
N LYS A 2 13.43 10.26 -17.93
CA LYS A 2 13.53 8.99 -18.65
C LYS A 2 12.85 7.87 -17.87
N LEU A 3 12.29 6.89 -18.56
CA LEU A 3 11.54 5.80 -17.93
C LEU A 3 12.40 4.96 -16.95
N ASP A 4 13.63 4.63 -17.31
CA ASP A 4 14.55 3.90 -16.44
C ASP A 4 14.85 4.64 -15.14
N THR A 5 15.03 5.95 -15.22
CA THR A 5 15.21 6.81 -14.03
C THR A 5 13.95 6.82 -13.17
N ALA A 6 12.77 6.94 -13.79
CA ALA A 6 11.50 6.90 -13.08
C ALA A 6 11.30 5.56 -12.33
N ILE A 7 11.59 4.42 -12.99
CA ILE A 7 11.48 3.10 -12.35
C ILE A 7 12.48 2.93 -11.20
N ARG A 8 13.72 3.44 -11.33
CA ARG A 8 14.71 3.39 -10.24
C ARG A 8 14.28 4.21 -9.03
N THR A 9 13.74 5.41 -9.28
CA THR A 9 13.19 6.25 -8.21
C THR A 9 11.97 5.58 -7.55
N ALA A 10 11.09 4.95 -8.35
CA ALA A 10 9.98 4.16 -7.83
C ALA A 10 10.48 3.05 -6.88
N LEU A 11 11.52 2.30 -7.28
CA LEU A 11 12.11 1.26 -6.43
C LEU A 11 12.62 1.79 -5.08
N GLU A 12 13.13 3.03 -5.02
CA GLU A 12 13.55 3.66 -3.77
C GLU A 12 12.34 3.99 -2.88
N TYR A 13 11.25 4.52 -3.45
CA TYR A 13 10.00 4.77 -2.73
C TYR A 13 9.40 3.49 -2.17
N GLU A 14 9.22 2.46 -3.00
CA GLU A 14 8.69 1.15 -2.60
C GLU A 14 9.54 0.49 -1.50
N ALA A 15 10.87 0.57 -1.62
CA ALA A 15 11.76 0.07 -0.57
C ALA A 15 11.58 0.82 0.76
N GLY A 16 11.30 2.11 0.70
CA GLY A 16 11.00 2.95 1.86
C GLY A 16 9.70 2.54 2.55
N VAL A 17 8.62 2.35 1.77
CA VAL A 17 7.30 1.90 2.28
C VAL A 17 7.40 0.48 2.84
N HIS A 18 8.01 -0.44 2.09
CA HIS A 18 8.26 -1.81 2.57
C HIS A 18 9.00 -1.83 3.90
N LYS A 19 10.07 -1.00 4.02
CA LYS A 19 10.81 -0.88 5.28
C LYS A 19 9.94 -0.34 6.41
N ALA A 20 9.10 0.65 6.15
CA ALA A 20 8.19 1.20 7.16
C ALA A 20 7.23 0.14 7.72
N TYR A 21 6.65 -0.69 6.86
CA TYR A 21 5.80 -1.80 7.28
C TYR A 21 6.56 -2.90 8.03
N ARG A 22 7.78 -3.25 7.59
CA ARG A 22 8.64 -4.21 8.27
C ARG A 22 9.00 -3.72 9.67
N ASP A 23 9.46 -2.48 9.78
CA ASP A 23 9.80 -1.86 11.08
C ASP A 23 8.56 -1.80 12.00
N ALA A 24 7.38 -1.53 11.46
CA ALA A 24 6.13 -1.51 12.21
C ALA A 24 5.74 -2.91 12.72
N MET A 25 5.84 -3.92 11.87
CA MET A 25 5.60 -5.32 12.22
C MET A 25 6.52 -5.78 13.37
N ASP A 26 7.80 -5.38 13.34
CA ASP A 26 8.78 -5.77 14.35
C ASP A 26 8.59 -5.04 15.69
N LYS A 27 8.03 -3.82 15.67
CA LYS A 27 7.84 -2.98 16.87
C LYS A 27 6.51 -3.17 17.56
N THR A 28 5.46 -3.52 16.82
CA THR A 28 4.14 -3.72 17.45
C THR A 28 4.08 -5.00 18.27
N SER A 29 3.43 -4.93 19.41
CA SER A 29 3.07 -6.11 20.23
C SER A 29 1.63 -6.59 19.97
N ASP A 30 0.85 -5.85 19.20
CA ASP A 30 -0.51 -6.22 18.84
C ASP A 30 -0.51 -7.27 17.70
N GLU A 31 -1.09 -8.42 17.94
CA GLU A 31 -1.06 -9.54 16.99
C GLU A 31 -1.87 -9.25 15.70
N ALA A 32 -2.98 -8.50 15.79
CA ALA A 32 -3.71 -8.07 14.61
C ALA A 32 -2.91 -7.02 13.84
N GLY A 33 -2.29 -6.07 14.52
CA GLY A 33 -1.37 -5.12 13.93
C GLY A 33 -0.20 -5.78 13.20
N LYS A 34 0.40 -6.81 13.78
CA LYS A 34 1.45 -7.59 13.08
C LYS A 34 0.96 -8.20 11.78
N ARG A 35 -0.25 -8.78 11.77
CA ARG A 35 -0.83 -9.36 10.55
C ARG A 35 -1.07 -8.30 9.48
N VAL A 36 -1.63 -7.15 9.86
CA VAL A 36 -1.86 -6.02 8.95
C VAL A 36 -0.56 -5.53 8.34
N PHE A 37 0.45 -5.20 9.16
CA PHE A 37 1.74 -4.73 8.67
C PHE A 37 2.46 -5.78 7.81
N LYS A 38 2.35 -7.06 8.15
CA LYS A 38 2.90 -8.15 7.35
C LYS A 38 2.25 -8.22 5.96
N ALA A 39 0.92 -8.15 5.90
CA ALA A 39 0.21 -8.20 4.63
C ALA A 39 0.61 -7.05 3.71
N LEU A 40 0.67 -5.82 4.24
CA LEU A 40 1.10 -4.64 3.51
C LEU A 40 2.58 -4.75 3.08
N ALA A 41 3.48 -5.23 3.94
CA ALA A 41 4.87 -5.46 3.57
C ALA A 41 5.05 -6.48 2.41
N GLU A 42 4.23 -7.53 2.36
CA GLU A 42 4.26 -8.51 1.26
C GLU A 42 3.72 -7.91 -0.06
N GLU A 43 2.73 -7.01 -0.01
CA GLU A 43 2.28 -6.25 -1.19
C GLU A 43 3.44 -5.42 -1.75
N GLU A 44 4.11 -4.61 -0.92
CA GLU A 44 5.25 -3.77 -1.35
C GLU A 44 6.41 -4.61 -1.92
N LYS A 45 6.66 -5.77 -1.37
CA LYS A 45 7.64 -6.71 -1.93
C LYS A 45 7.26 -7.18 -3.34
N GLY A 46 5.98 -7.37 -3.59
CA GLY A 46 5.42 -7.65 -4.92
C GLY A 46 5.67 -6.51 -5.90
N HIS A 47 5.43 -5.26 -5.46
CA HIS A 47 5.68 -4.05 -6.24
C HIS A 47 7.16 -3.90 -6.62
N ILE A 48 8.06 -4.08 -5.64
CA ILE A 48 9.51 -4.03 -5.86
C ILE A 48 9.94 -5.09 -6.90
N LYS A 49 9.43 -6.31 -6.79
CA LYS A 49 9.72 -7.38 -7.76
C LYS A 49 9.25 -7.00 -9.16
N TYR A 50 8.02 -6.52 -9.28
CA TYR A 50 7.44 -6.12 -10.55
C TYR A 50 8.23 -4.98 -11.21
N LEU A 51 8.59 -3.95 -10.45
CA LEU A 51 9.39 -2.83 -10.97
C LEU A 51 10.79 -3.27 -11.42
N LYS A 52 11.44 -4.19 -10.69
CA LYS A 52 12.74 -4.76 -11.10
C LYS A 52 12.62 -5.49 -12.44
N GLU A 53 11.60 -6.33 -12.60
CA GLU A 53 11.35 -7.03 -13.86
C GLU A 53 11.12 -6.05 -15.03
N ARG A 54 10.39 -4.95 -14.80
CA ARG A 54 10.19 -3.91 -15.83
C ARG A 54 11.47 -3.14 -16.15
N LEU A 55 12.31 -2.88 -15.16
CA LEU A 55 13.61 -2.24 -15.37
C LEU A 55 14.55 -3.12 -16.17
N ASP A 56 14.64 -4.42 -15.85
CA ASP A 56 15.48 -5.39 -16.56
C ASP A 56 15.01 -5.54 -18.02
N GLU A 57 13.70 -5.61 -18.25
CA GLU A 57 13.12 -5.65 -19.60
C GLU A 57 13.46 -4.40 -20.41
N TRP A 58 13.31 -3.21 -19.80
CA TRP A 58 13.71 -1.95 -20.43
C TRP A 58 15.18 -1.93 -20.81
N GLN A 59 16.06 -2.37 -19.91
CA GLN A 59 17.50 -2.39 -20.17
C GLN A 59 17.89 -3.35 -21.29
N ALA A 60 17.19 -4.48 -21.39
CA ALA A 60 17.47 -5.49 -22.41
C ALA A 60 16.92 -5.14 -23.79
N THR A 61 15.75 -4.47 -23.86
CA THR A 61 14.99 -4.33 -25.11
C THR A 61 14.68 -2.89 -25.49
N GLY A 62 14.82 -1.93 -24.59
CA GLY A 62 14.34 -0.56 -24.76
C GLY A 62 12.81 -0.42 -24.72
N GLN A 63 12.12 -1.48 -24.31
CA GLN A 63 10.64 -1.53 -24.22
C GLN A 63 10.24 -2.19 -22.90
N ILE A 64 9.03 -1.94 -22.45
CA ILE A 64 8.42 -2.66 -21.31
C ILE A 64 7.05 -3.22 -21.72
N ASN A 65 6.75 -4.40 -21.22
CA ASN A 65 5.42 -4.97 -21.31
C ASN A 65 4.68 -4.70 -20.01
N VAL A 66 3.67 -3.83 -20.06
CA VAL A 66 2.85 -3.49 -18.89
C VAL A 66 1.86 -4.64 -18.66
N LYS A 67 2.35 -5.71 -18.01
CA LYS A 67 1.46 -6.78 -17.50
C LYS A 67 0.65 -6.22 -16.33
N LYS A 68 -0.56 -6.75 -16.17
CA LYS A 68 -1.42 -6.35 -15.05
C LYS A 68 -0.76 -6.71 -13.72
N LEU A 69 -0.35 -5.71 -12.95
CA LEU A 69 0.05 -5.89 -11.56
C LEU A 69 -1.20 -6.18 -10.73
N GLY A 70 -1.21 -7.32 -10.05
CA GLY A 70 -2.25 -7.69 -9.11
C GLY A 70 -2.00 -7.10 -7.73
N THR A 71 -3.06 -6.96 -6.94
CA THR A 71 -3.00 -6.61 -5.52
C THR A 71 -4.04 -7.43 -4.77
N SER A 72 -3.74 -7.81 -3.52
CA SER A 72 -4.70 -8.41 -2.59
C SER A 72 -5.45 -7.35 -1.79
N ILE A 73 -4.99 -6.10 -1.81
CA ILE A 73 -5.66 -5.01 -1.12
C ILE A 73 -6.90 -4.59 -1.93
N PRO A 74 -8.07 -4.46 -1.27
CA PRO A 74 -9.28 -4.01 -1.92
C PRO A 74 -9.15 -2.59 -2.48
N THR A 75 -10.00 -2.25 -3.45
CA THR A 75 -10.07 -0.88 -3.96
C THR A 75 -10.55 0.10 -2.88
N LYS A 76 -10.21 1.37 -3.05
CA LYS A 76 -10.67 2.45 -2.14
C LYS A 76 -12.20 2.43 -1.94
N GLU A 77 -12.96 2.16 -3.00
CA GLU A 77 -14.42 2.09 -2.96
C GLU A 77 -14.90 0.90 -2.11
N ALA A 78 -14.27 -0.27 -2.28
CA ALA A 78 -14.59 -1.47 -1.51
C ALA A 78 -14.27 -1.28 -0.02
N ILE A 79 -13.12 -0.66 0.30
CA ILE A 79 -12.72 -0.34 1.68
C ILE A 79 -13.73 0.62 2.31
N THR A 80 -14.10 1.69 1.61
CA THR A 80 -15.05 2.69 2.11
C THR A 80 -16.43 2.07 2.40
N LYS A 81 -16.88 1.14 1.55
CA LYS A 81 -18.13 0.41 1.75
C LYS A 81 -18.06 -0.55 2.94
N GLY A 82 -16.98 -1.35 3.03
CA GLY A 82 -16.78 -2.32 4.12
C GLY A 82 -16.65 -1.66 5.49
N LEU A 83 -16.04 -0.47 5.58
CA LEU A 83 -15.93 0.29 6.83
C LEU A 83 -17.25 0.65 7.49
N GLN A 84 -18.31 0.87 6.70
CA GLN A 84 -19.62 1.18 7.25
C GLN A 84 -20.19 0.00 8.04
N ASP A 85 -19.88 -1.22 7.64
CA ASP A 85 -20.38 -2.44 8.30
C ASP A 85 -19.49 -2.81 9.49
N VAL A 86 -18.17 -2.68 9.38
CA VAL A 86 -17.22 -2.90 10.48
C VAL A 86 -17.49 -1.96 11.66
N ARG A 87 -17.76 -0.67 11.42
CA ARG A 87 -18.07 0.31 12.47
C ARG A 87 -19.28 -0.06 13.32
N LYS A 88 -20.23 -0.83 12.77
CA LYS A 88 -21.43 -1.31 13.50
C LYS A 88 -21.15 -2.49 14.42
N SER A 89 -20.13 -3.29 14.11
CA SER A 89 -19.84 -4.56 14.80
C SER A 89 -18.71 -4.49 15.83
N VAL A 90 -17.88 -3.43 15.80
CA VAL A 90 -16.67 -3.31 16.61
C VAL A 90 -16.99 -2.86 18.04
N ARG A 91 -16.58 -3.67 19.04
CA ARG A 91 -16.61 -3.29 20.46
C ARG A 91 -15.34 -2.53 20.83
N LYS A 92 -15.48 -1.38 21.51
CA LYS A 92 -14.35 -0.63 22.04
C LYS A 92 -13.52 -1.48 23.00
N LYS A 93 -12.20 -1.54 22.77
CA LYS A 93 -11.22 -2.01 23.76
C LYS A 93 -10.64 -0.80 24.51
N ALA A 94 -10.36 -1.01 25.81
CA ALA A 94 -9.75 0.03 26.65
C ALA A 94 -8.24 0.22 26.37
N THR A 95 -7.64 -0.56 25.48
CA THR A 95 -6.21 -0.53 25.18
C THR A 95 -5.88 0.66 24.28
N LYS A 96 -4.95 1.51 24.71
CA LYS A 96 -4.40 2.57 23.87
C LYS A 96 -3.28 2.02 23.00
N LEU A 97 -3.48 1.96 21.70
CA LEU A 97 -2.48 1.57 20.72
C LEU A 97 -1.72 2.82 20.19
N THR A 98 -1.07 3.56 21.10
CA THR A 98 -0.40 4.84 20.75
C THR A 98 0.78 4.62 19.81
N LEU A 99 1.61 3.60 20.08
CA LEU A 99 2.74 3.26 19.20
C LEU A 99 2.23 2.83 17.82
N GLU A 100 1.22 1.98 17.78
CA GLU A 100 0.63 1.48 16.54
C GLU A 100 0.06 2.61 15.69
N LEU A 101 -0.58 3.61 16.31
CA LEU A 101 -1.05 4.82 15.62
C LEU A 101 0.09 5.63 15.01
N GLU A 102 1.20 5.79 15.71
CA GLU A 102 2.38 6.49 15.18
C GLU A 102 2.99 5.71 14.00
N LEU A 103 3.05 4.38 14.10
CA LEU A 103 3.55 3.53 13.02
C LEU A 103 2.65 3.58 11.79
N LEU A 104 1.33 3.53 11.95
CA LEU A 104 0.36 3.68 10.86
C LEU A 104 0.45 5.05 10.19
N LYS A 105 0.53 6.13 10.97
CA LYS A 105 0.68 7.49 10.42
C LYS A 105 1.96 7.65 9.61
N LYS A 106 3.06 7.08 10.09
CA LYS A 106 4.34 7.09 9.38
C LYS A 106 4.26 6.30 8.07
N ALA A 107 3.60 5.14 8.08
CA ALA A 107 3.36 4.36 6.87
C ALA A 107 2.49 5.15 5.88
N LEU A 108 1.38 5.74 6.32
CA LEU A 108 0.51 6.56 5.48
C LEU A 108 1.25 7.75 4.83
N GLU A 109 2.16 8.38 5.55
CA GLU A 109 2.98 9.45 4.99
C GLU A 109 3.90 8.94 3.87
N ALA A 110 4.47 7.75 4.04
CA ALA A 110 5.30 7.11 3.01
C ALA A 110 4.46 6.74 1.77
N GLU A 111 3.26 6.14 1.96
CA GLU A 111 2.31 5.83 0.88
C GLU A 111 1.94 7.07 0.07
N ARG A 112 1.58 8.16 0.75
CA ARG A 112 1.22 9.42 0.09
C ARG A 112 2.35 9.98 -0.75
N LYS A 113 3.59 9.96 -0.25
CA LYS A 113 4.76 10.41 -1.01
C LYS A 113 4.98 9.55 -2.26
N THR A 114 4.78 8.25 -2.15
CA THR A 114 4.87 7.30 -3.26
C THR A 114 3.78 7.56 -4.29
N SER A 115 2.54 7.69 -3.86
CA SER A 115 1.40 8.06 -4.72
C SER A 115 1.61 9.36 -5.47
N ASP A 116 2.08 10.41 -4.77
CA ASP A 116 2.33 11.71 -5.38
C ASP A 116 3.43 11.62 -6.45
N PHE A 117 4.49 10.86 -6.19
CA PHE A 117 5.50 10.56 -7.20
C PHE A 117 4.91 9.84 -8.41
N TYR A 118 4.05 8.85 -8.21
CA TYR A 118 3.41 8.14 -9.32
C TYR A 118 2.48 9.03 -10.15
N ARG A 119 1.69 9.89 -9.50
CA ARG A 119 0.87 10.89 -10.19
C ARG A 119 1.72 11.86 -11.03
N GLU A 120 2.87 12.26 -10.50
CA GLU A 120 3.83 13.08 -11.23
C GLU A 120 4.38 12.34 -12.45
N MET A 121 4.70 11.05 -12.33
CA MET A 121 5.20 10.25 -13.46
C MET A 121 4.13 10.04 -14.54
N VAL A 122 2.87 9.87 -14.15
CA VAL A 122 1.73 9.82 -15.10
C VAL A 122 1.65 11.10 -15.93
N SER A 123 1.98 12.26 -15.35
CA SER A 123 1.96 13.54 -16.05
C SER A 123 3.18 13.79 -16.96
N LYS A 124 4.32 13.14 -16.65
CA LYS A 124 5.61 13.38 -17.32
C LYS A 124 6.02 12.33 -18.34
N LEU A 125 5.39 11.17 -18.33
CA LEU A 125 5.67 10.05 -19.19
C LEU A 125 4.51 9.83 -20.16
N ASP A 126 4.81 9.13 -21.24
CA ASP A 126 3.86 8.69 -22.25
C ASP A 126 3.87 7.16 -22.45
N GLY A 127 3.03 6.66 -23.34
CA GLY A 127 3.00 5.27 -23.76
C GLY A 127 2.98 4.26 -22.60
N ALA A 128 3.86 3.26 -22.67
CA ALA A 128 3.93 2.19 -21.67
C ALA A 128 4.37 2.69 -20.30
N GLY A 129 5.23 3.71 -20.22
CA GLY A 129 5.65 4.32 -18.96
C GLY A 129 4.48 4.97 -18.23
N GLN A 130 3.67 5.73 -18.92
CA GLN A 130 2.46 6.33 -18.35
C GLN A 130 1.46 5.25 -17.86
N GLN A 131 1.25 4.20 -18.67
CA GLN A 131 0.36 3.09 -18.30
C GLN A 131 0.85 2.36 -17.04
N LEU A 132 2.17 2.13 -16.94
CA LEU A 132 2.79 1.54 -15.75
C LEU A 132 2.43 2.33 -14.49
N PHE A 133 2.71 3.63 -14.49
CA PHE A 133 2.49 4.46 -13.30
C PHE A 133 1.00 4.74 -13.03
N LYS A 134 0.13 4.77 -14.05
CA LYS A 134 -1.33 4.79 -13.82
C LYS A 134 -1.80 3.59 -12.99
N ARG A 135 -1.28 2.40 -13.29
CA ARG A 135 -1.63 1.20 -12.55
C ARG A 135 -1.15 1.27 -11.09
N PHE A 136 0.04 1.79 -10.86
CA PHE A 136 0.53 2.03 -9.49
C PHE A 136 -0.32 3.04 -8.73
N VAL A 137 -0.72 4.15 -9.34
CA VAL A 137 -1.64 5.11 -8.70
C VAL A 137 -2.93 4.43 -8.22
N GLU A 138 -3.54 3.56 -9.04
CA GLU A 138 -4.76 2.83 -8.66
C GLU A 138 -4.54 1.92 -7.45
N ILE A 139 -3.38 1.25 -7.36
CA ILE A 139 -3.04 0.36 -6.26
C ILE A 139 -2.77 1.16 -4.99
N GLU A 140 -1.94 2.21 -5.08
CA GLU A 140 -1.59 3.05 -3.94
C GLU A 140 -2.79 3.78 -3.33
N GLU A 141 -3.78 4.14 -4.12
CA GLU A 141 -5.06 4.66 -3.60
C GLU A 141 -5.78 3.65 -2.69
N GLY A 142 -5.66 2.36 -2.99
CA GLY A 142 -6.12 1.28 -2.12
C GLY A 142 -5.28 1.17 -0.84
N HIS A 143 -3.95 1.24 -0.94
CA HIS A 143 -3.04 1.22 0.21
C HIS A 143 -3.27 2.41 1.14
N GLU A 144 -3.35 3.63 0.62
CA GLU A 144 -3.69 4.81 1.41
C GLU A 144 -5.04 4.64 2.13
N ALA A 145 -6.05 4.11 1.43
CA ALA A 145 -7.37 3.93 1.99
C ALA A 145 -7.40 2.89 3.12
N ILE A 146 -6.71 1.75 2.98
CA ILE A 146 -6.67 0.72 4.03
C ILE A 146 -5.90 1.21 5.26
N VAL A 147 -4.77 1.88 5.08
CA VAL A 147 -3.99 2.43 6.20
C VAL A 147 -4.77 3.52 6.93
N GLN A 148 -5.46 4.41 6.21
CA GLN A 148 -6.33 5.41 6.83
C GLN A 148 -7.49 4.75 7.60
N ALA A 149 -8.07 3.69 7.06
CA ALA A 149 -9.12 2.93 7.72
C ALA A 149 -8.63 2.27 9.02
N GLU A 150 -7.41 1.72 9.04
CA GLU A 150 -6.79 1.20 10.25
C GLU A 150 -6.56 2.30 11.29
N ILE A 151 -6.07 3.47 10.88
CA ILE A 151 -5.90 4.62 11.77
C ILE A 151 -7.24 5.01 12.41
N ASP A 152 -8.29 5.09 11.62
CA ASP A 152 -9.62 5.46 12.10
C ASP A 152 -10.18 4.41 13.07
N CYS A 153 -9.95 3.13 12.78
CA CYS A 153 -10.39 2.02 13.62
C CYS A 153 -9.64 1.99 14.96
N VAL A 154 -8.32 2.11 14.93
CA VAL A 154 -7.49 2.16 16.15
C VAL A 154 -7.85 3.38 17.01
N ASN A 155 -8.07 4.55 16.40
CA ASN A 155 -8.49 5.76 17.12
C ASN A 155 -9.88 5.61 17.78
N SER A 156 -10.83 5.02 17.07
CA SER A 156 -12.23 4.95 17.54
C SER A 156 -12.48 3.79 18.49
N SER A 157 -11.79 2.66 18.30
CA SER A 157 -12.10 1.39 18.95
C SER A 157 -10.94 0.78 19.73
N GLY A 158 -9.69 1.25 19.52
CA GLY A 158 -8.49 0.69 20.12
C GLY A 158 -8.13 -0.71 19.61
N ILE A 159 -8.58 -1.07 18.40
CA ILE A 159 -8.26 -2.35 17.75
C ILE A 159 -7.92 -2.12 16.28
N PHE A 160 -7.12 -3.04 15.70
CA PHE A 160 -6.97 -3.15 14.26
C PHE A 160 -8.17 -3.86 13.63
N MET A 161 -8.49 -3.47 12.42
CA MET A 161 -9.33 -4.29 11.55
C MET A 161 -8.49 -5.47 11.09
N ASP A 162 -8.98 -6.70 11.26
CA ASP A 162 -8.27 -7.85 10.72
C ASP A 162 -8.46 -7.84 9.19
N THR A 163 -7.37 -7.74 8.44
CA THR A 163 -7.41 -7.76 6.96
C THR A 163 -8.02 -9.04 6.40
N LEU A 164 -8.08 -10.12 7.19
CA LEU A 164 -8.78 -11.35 6.84
C LEU A 164 -10.30 -11.16 6.68
N GLU A 165 -10.89 -10.12 7.31
CA GLU A 165 -12.30 -9.80 7.11
C GLU A 165 -12.58 -9.20 5.72
N PHE A 166 -11.58 -8.65 5.04
CA PHE A 166 -11.70 -8.14 3.67
C PHE A 166 -11.55 -9.23 2.60
N ASP A 167 -10.85 -10.34 2.89
CA ASP A 167 -10.66 -11.46 1.98
C ASP A 167 -11.91 -12.33 1.81
N LEU A 168 -12.85 -12.26 2.73
CA LEU A 168 -14.04 -13.14 2.74
C LEU A 168 -15.18 -12.67 1.82
N GLU A 169 -15.10 -11.45 1.28
CA GLU A 169 -16.15 -10.88 0.42
C GLU A 169 -15.76 -10.74 -1.07
N VAL A 170 -14.58 -11.19 -1.45
CA VAL A 170 -14.11 -11.24 -2.86
C VAL A 170 -14.17 -12.67 -3.40
N GLY A 171 -15.20 -13.38 -3.01
CA GLY A 171 -15.57 -14.66 -3.59
C GLY A 171 -16.51 -14.50 -4.78
#